data_86202f17498101f4aa843267649e8766
#
_entry.id   86202f17498101f4aa843267649e8766
#
_cell.length_a   1.000
_cell.length_b   1.000
_cell.length_c   1.000
_cell.angle_alpha   90.00
_cell.angle_beta   90.00
_cell.angle_gamma   90.00
#
_symmetry.space_group_name_H-M   'P 1'
#
loop_
_entity.id
_entity.type
_entity.pdbx_description
1 polymer ?
#
loop_
_entity_poly.entity_id
_entity_poly.type
_entity_poly.pdbx_seq_one_letter_code
_entity_poly.pdbx_strand_id
1 'polypeptide(L)'
;MRLFCSSLIMICLIFNAFAADYELPNEIIFAGVKVPLEKFDVKERLTRALNTFTLDRRGYMQNIINKQHYYLPYAKEVLTQYGVHEDLAYIMPVESEFDPRAYSSAKASGLWQMMPATAKMYGLRVDDYADDRNMPERATKAAAEH
;
A
#
# COMPACT_ATOMS: atom_id res chain seq x y z
N MET A 1 26.08 16.66 46.03
CA MET A 1 24.91 15.80 45.80
C MET A 1 23.96 16.53 44.88
N ARG A 2 24.31 16.75 43.59
CA ARG A 2 23.50 17.44 42.57
C ARG A 2 23.97 17.04 41.16
N LEU A 3 23.87 15.74 40.81
CA LEU A 3 24.27 15.27 39.47
C LEU A 3 23.42 14.08 38.96
N PHE A 4 22.32 13.71 39.65
CA PHE A 4 21.47 12.59 39.24
C PHE A 4 20.11 12.96 38.60
N CYS A 5 19.83 14.28 38.50
CA CYS A 5 18.52 14.73 37.96
C CYS A 5 18.50 14.99 36.44
N SER A 6 19.69 15.21 35.84
CA SER A 6 19.79 15.55 34.39
C SER A 6 19.58 14.36 33.47
N SER A 7 20.00 13.15 33.91
CA SER A 7 19.90 11.94 33.04
C SER A 7 18.47 11.43 32.91
N LEU A 8 17.66 11.57 33.97
CA LEU A 8 16.27 11.09 33.94
C LEU A 8 15.38 11.99 33.08
N ILE A 9 15.64 13.30 33.06
CA ILE A 9 14.91 14.26 32.22
C ILE A 9 15.28 14.07 30.75
N MET A 10 16.54 13.75 30.44
CA MET A 10 16.99 13.47 29.08
C MET A 10 16.40 12.16 28.54
N ILE A 11 16.27 11.12 29.38
CA ILE A 11 15.60 9.87 29.01
C ILE A 11 14.11 10.08 28.76
N CYS A 12 13.40 10.89 29.56
CA CYS A 12 12.01 11.25 29.32
C CYS A 12 11.81 12.07 28.04
N LEU A 13 12.75 12.94 27.68
CA LEU A 13 12.68 13.72 26.43
C LEU A 13 12.96 12.87 25.20
N ILE A 14 13.81 11.85 25.31
CA ILE A 14 14.05 10.86 24.22
C ILE A 14 12.84 9.95 24.06
N PHE A 15 12.15 9.55 25.14
CA PHE A 15 10.93 8.73 25.06
C PHE A 15 9.73 9.50 24.48
N ASN A 16 9.61 10.82 24.72
CA ASN A 16 8.57 11.64 24.10
C ASN A 16 8.84 11.95 22.62
N ALA A 17 10.08 11.88 22.14
CA ALA A 17 10.41 12.01 20.72
C ALA A 17 10.07 10.76 19.90
N PHE A 18 9.80 9.60 20.54
CA PHE A 18 9.41 8.36 19.88
C PHE A 18 7.90 8.09 19.86
N ALA A 19 7.10 8.84 20.60
CA ALA A 19 5.65 8.82 20.54
C ALA A 19 5.15 10.00 19.71
N ALA A 20 5.59 10.12 18.48
CA ALA A 20 4.91 10.98 17.52
C ALA A 20 3.59 10.27 17.19
N ASP A 21 2.50 10.64 17.86
CA ASP A 21 1.16 10.36 17.38
C ASP A 21 1.05 10.99 16.00
N TYR A 22 1.04 10.16 14.97
CA TYR A 22 0.83 10.63 13.61
C TYR A 22 -0.63 11.09 13.50
N GLU A 23 -0.83 12.39 13.38
CA GLU A 23 -2.14 12.95 13.14
C GLU A 23 -2.52 12.80 11.66
N LEU A 24 -3.77 12.43 11.43
CA LEU A 24 -4.31 12.44 10.08
C LEU A 24 -4.36 13.89 9.56
N PRO A 25 -4.09 14.12 8.28
CA PRO A 25 -4.29 15.43 7.67
C PRO A 25 -5.77 15.83 7.76
N ASN A 26 -6.03 17.14 7.69
CA ASN A 26 -7.40 17.67 7.77
C ASN A 26 -8.29 17.22 6.58
N GLU A 27 -7.68 16.86 5.48
CA GLU A 27 -8.36 16.39 4.28
C GLU A 27 -7.53 15.28 3.61
N ILE A 28 -8.21 14.24 3.15
CA ILE A 28 -7.65 13.18 2.31
C ILE A 28 -8.54 13.07 1.07
N ILE A 29 -7.91 13.10 -0.10
CA ILE A 29 -8.57 12.83 -1.38
C ILE A 29 -7.97 11.53 -1.92
N PHE A 30 -8.81 10.57 -2.31
CA PHE A 30 -8.39 9.33 -2.94
C PHE A 30 -9.23 9.09 -4.20
N ALA A 31 -8.57 8.84 -5.32
CA ALA A 31 -9.21 8.68 -6.63
C ALA A 31 -10.19 9.82 -6.99
N GLY A 32 -9.83 11.06 -6.63
CA GLY A 32 -10.65 12.24 -6.86
C GLY A 32 -11.84 12.42 -5.90
N VAL A 33 -12.01 11.49 -4.94
CA VAL A 33 -13.10 11.53 -3.97
C VAL A 33 -12.59 11.92 -2.58
N LYS A 34 -13.26 12.88 -1.94
CA LYS A 34 -12.93 13.27 -0.57
C LYS A 34 -13.32 12.16 0.41
N VAL A 35 -12.34 11.73 1.22
CA VAL A 35 -12.56 10.77 2.30
C VAL A 35 -13.32 11.46 3.44
N PRO A 36 -14.46 10.93 3.91
CA PRO A 36 -15.31 11.59 4.91
C PRO A 36 -14.72 11.46 6.32
N LEU A 37 -13.68 12.23 6.62
CA LEU A 37 -12.98 12.21 7.92
C LEU A 37 -13.84 12.73 9.08
N GLU A 38 -14.93 13.42 8.79
CA GLU A 38 -15.94 13.85 9.77
C GLU A 38 -16.72 12.68 10.38
N LYS A 39 -16.75 11.51 9.70
CA LYS A 39 -17.34 10.30 10.25
C LYS A 39 -16.38 9.65 11.24
N PHE A 40 -16.83 9.49 12.47
CA PHE A 40 -16.01 8.97 13.57
C PHE A 40 -15.38 7.60 13.24
N ASP A 41 -16.15 6.67 12.69
CA ASP A 41 -15.69 5.33 12.34
C ASP A 41 -14.61 5.36 11.24
N VAL A 42 -14.73 6.25 10.25
CA VAL A 42 -13.73 6.43 9.18
C VAL A 42 -12.44 6.97 9.77
N LYS A 43 -12.52 8.06 10.54
CA LYS A 43 -11.35 8.67 11.18
C LYS A 43 -10.64 7.68 12.10
N GLU A 44 -11.39 6.97 12.96
CA GLU A 44 -10.85 5.98 13.89
C GLU A 44 -10.10 4.85 13.15
N ARG A 45 -10.70 4.29 12.10
CA ARG A 45 -10.08 3.21 11.31
C ARG A 45 -8.81 3.66 10.62
N LEU A 46 -8.80 4.86 10.04
CA LEU A 46 -7.61 5.43 9.40
C LEU A 46 -6.50 5.71 10.42
N THR A 47 -6.83 6.32 11.57
CA THR A 47 -5.85 6.55 12.65
C THR A 47 -5.25 5.24 13.14
N ARG A 48 -6.07 4.21 13.35
CA ARG A 48 -5.60 2.89 13.76
C ARG A 48 -4.68 2.25 12.71
N ALA A 49 -5.04 2.32 11.43
CA ALA A 49 -4.22 1.83 10.34
C ALA A 49 -2.88 2.58 10.28
N LEU A 50 -2.92 3.92 10.35
CA LEU A 50 -1.72 4.75 10.34
C LEU A 50 -0.77 4.36 11.48
N ASN A 51 -1.26 4.26 12.72
CA ASN A 51 -0.45 3.87 13.86
C ASN A 51 0.11 2.45 13.71
N THR A 52 -0.69 1.50 13.26
CA THR A 52 -0.22 0.13 13.00
C THR A 52 0.94 0.11 12.02
N PHE A 53 0.85 0.81 10.91
CA PHE A 53 1.88 0.79 9.87
C PHE A 53 3.11 1.65 10.21
N THR A 54 2.94 2.73 10.95
CA THR A 54 4.05 3.63 11.29
C THR A 54 4.79 3.21 12.56
N LEU A 55 4.12 2.60 13.52
CA LEU A 55 4.69 2.20 14.80
C LEU A 55 4.96 0.69 14.85
N ASP A 56 3.93 -0.13 14.72
CA ASP A 56 4.03 -1.58 14.95
C ASP A 56 4.68 -2.32 13.77
N ARG A 57 4.41 -1.88 12.54
CA ARG A 57 4.87 -2.52 11.29
C ARG A 57 5.80 -1.64 10.46
N ARG A 58 6.60 -0.82 11.11
CA ARG A 58 7.47 0.16 10.45
C ARG A 58 8.42 -0.47 9.43
N GLY A 59 9.05 -1.60 9.76
CA GLY A 59 9.94 -2.32 8.84
C GLY A 59 9.21 -2.83 7.59
N TYR A 60 7.99 -3.30 7.76
CA TYR A 60 7.11 -3.70 6.67
C TYR A 60 6.78 -2.51 5.74
N MET A 61 6.36 -1.38 6.30
CA MET A 61 6.08 -0.18 5.50
C MET A 61 7.32 0.34 4.78
N GLN A 62 8.48 0.32 5.43
CA GLN A 62 9.74 0.72 4.78
C GLN A 62 10.05 -0.16 3.57
N ASN A 63 9.80 -1.47 3.66
CA ASN A 63 9.97 -2.38 2.53
C ASN A 63 9.03 -2.05 1.36
N ILE A 64 7.75 -1.76 1.64
CA ILE A 64 6.78 -1.33 0.63
C ILE A 64 7.22 -0.01 -0.02
N ILE A 65 7.62 0.99 0.78
CA ILE A 65 8.11 2.28 0.29
C ILE A 65 9.35 2.09 -0.61
N ASN A 66 10.25 1.20 -0.24
CA ASN A 66 11.44 0.92 -1.04
C ASN A 66 11.13 0.23 -2.38
N LYS A 67 10.03 -0.52 -2.47
CA LYS A 67 9.63 -1.21 -3.71
C LYS A 67 8.76 -0.36 -4.64
N GLN A 68 8.08 0.66 -4.13
CA GLN A 68 7.10 1.44 -4.89
C GLN A 68 7.66 2.06 -6.18
N HIS A 69 8.93 2.49 -6.17
CA HIS A 69 9.56 3.15 -7.31
C HIS A 69 9.74 2.23 -8.53
N TYR A 70 9.69 0.91 -8.34
CA TYR A 70 9.79 -0.05 -9.45
C TYR A 70 8.48 -0.18 -10.24
N TYR A 71 7.33 -0.04 -9.56
CA TYR A 71 6.03 -0.41 -10.15
C TYR A 71 5.06 0.74 -10.27
N LEU A 72 5.02 1.66 -9.28
CA LEU A 72 4.03 2.74 -9.27
C LEU A 72 4.10 3.67 -10.49
N PRO A 73 5.28 4.13 -10.96
CA PRO A 73 5.32 5.06 -12.08
C PRO A 73 4.67 4.47 -13.34
N TYR A 74 5.02 3.23 -13.67
CA TYR A 74 4.45 2.53 -14.82
C TYR A 74 2.96 2.25 -14.63
N ALA A 75 2.55 1.78 -13.46
CA ALA A 75 1.14 1.49 -13.21
C ALA A 75 0.26 2.73 -13.30
N LYS A 76 0.70 3.85 -12.73
CA LYS A 76 -0.01 5.13 -12.81
C LYS A 76 -0.17 5.61 -14.25
N GLU A 77 0.89 5.52 -15.05
CA GLU A 77 0.86 5.85 -16.47
C GLU A 77 -0.17 4.99 -17.23
N VAL A 78 -0.11 3.67 -17.06
CA VAL A 78 -1.05 2.76 -17.72
C VAL A 78 -2.49 3.02 -17.30
N LEU A 79 -2.77 3.12 -15.99
CA LEU A 79 -4.12 3.42 -15.50
C LEU A 79 -4.67 4.69 -16.13
N THR A 80 -3.87 5.77 -16.17
CA THR A 80 -4.25 7.04 -16.78
C THR A 80 -4.56 6.90 -18.28
N GLN A 81 -3.78 6.11 -19.02
CA GLN A 81 -4.01 5.84 -20.45
C GLN A 81 -5.35 5.13 -20.69
N TYR A 82 -5.81 4.32 -19.75
CA TYR A 82 -7.12 3.64 -19.78
C TYR A 82 -8.26 4.46 -19.14
N GLY A 83 -8.01 5.73 -18.77
CA GLY A 83 -9.01 6.59 -18.13
C GLY A 83 -9.32 6.23 -16.67
N VAL A 84 -8.48 5.45 -16.06
CA VAL A 84 -8.57 5.04 -14.65
C VAL A 84 -7.73 5.96 -13.77
N HIS A 85 -8.25 6.35 -12.60
CA HIS A 85 -7.54 7.25 -11.70
C HIS A 85 -6.23 6.62 -11.20
N GLU A 86 -5.12 7.36 -11.28
CA GLU A 86 -3.78 6.86 -10.94
C GLU A 86 -3.62 6.38 -9.49
N ASP A 87 -4.42 6.90 -8.55
CA ASP A 87 -4.38 6.45 -7.15
C ASP A 87 -4.74 4.98 -6.99
N LEU A 88 -5.46 4.37 -7.95
CA LEU A 88 -5.78 2.95 -7.89
C LEU A 88 -4.53 2.05 -8.02
N ALA A 89 -3.38 2.59 -8.46
CA ALA A 89 -2.10 1.89 -8.39
C ALA A 89 -1.70 1.50 -6.96
N TYR A 90 -2.20 2.22 -5.94
CA TYR A 90 -1.96 1.89 -4.53
C TYR A 90 -2.72 0.66 -4.02
N ILE A 91 -3.50 -0.01 -4.87
CA ILE A 91 -4.05 -1.34 -4.60
C ILE A 91 -2.92 -2.39 -4.58
N MET A 92 -1.92 -2.28 -5.46
CA MET A 92 -0.82 -3.25 -5.54
C MET A 92 -0.10 -3.53 -4.20
N PRO A 93 0.33 -2.52 -3.42
CA PRO A 93 0.97 -2.79 -2.14
C PRO A 93 0.04 -3.46 -1.13
N VAL A 94 -1.27 -3.23 -1.21
CA VAL A 94 -2.26 -3.86 -0.33
C VAL A 94 -2.45 -5.33 -0.71
N GLU A 95 -2.46 -5.64 -2.00
CA GLU A 95 -2.71 -6.98 -2.53
C GLU A 95 -1.48 -7.90 -2.48
N SER A 96 -0.29 -7.36 -2.76
CA SER A 96 0.92 -8.18 -2.97
C SER A 96 2.19 -7.66 -2.30
N GLU A 97 2.15 -6.55 -1.57
CA GLU A 97 3.36 -5.89 -1.04
C GLU A 97 4.39 -5.56 -2.15
N PHE A 98 3.90 -5.29 -3.35
CA PHE A 98 4.72 -5.18 -4.56
C PHE A 98 5.55 -6.44 -4.86
N ASP A 99 5.04 -7.63 -4.56
CA ASP A 99 5.65 -8.88 -5.01
C ASP A 99 4.96 -9.37 -6.30
N PRO A 100 5.64 -9.34 -7.45
CA PRO A 100 5.06 -9.81 -8.71
C PRO A 100 4.83 -11.32 -8.75
N ARG A 101 5.34 -12.08 -7.77
CA ARG A 101 5.16 -13.52 -7.63
C ARG A 101 4.26 -13.91 -6.46
N ALA A 102 3.63 -12.93 -5.81
CA ALA A 102 2.69 -13.24 -4.74
C ALA A 102 1.61 -14.19 -5.22
N TYR A 103 1.34 -15.24 -4.43
CA TYR A 103 0.34 -16.25 -4.74
C TYR A 103 -0.48 -16.56 -3.50
N SER A 104 -1.80 -16.40 -3.59
CA SER A 104 -2.70 -16.62 -2.48
C SER A 104 -3.23 -18.06 -2.43
N SER A 105 -3.73 -18.48 -1.27
CA SER A 105 -4.42 -19.75 -1.09
C SER A 105 -5.67 -19.87 -1.99
N ALA A 106 -6.28 -18.76 -2.37
CA ALA A 106 -7.39 -18.67 -3.31
C ALA A 106 -6.97 -18.70 -4.79
N LYS A 107 -5.65 -18.86 -5.08
CA LYS A 107 -5.06 -18.87 -6.43
C LYS A 107 -5.03 -17.50 -7.13
N ALA A 108 -5.21 -16.40 -6.41
CA ALA A 108 -4.89 -15.08 -6.93
C ALA A 108 -3.37 -14.93 -7.06
N SER A 109 -2.88 -14.21 -8.08
CA SER A 109 -1.44 -14.11 -8.36
C SER A 109 -1.01 -12.74 -8.86
N GLY A 110 0.26 -12.41 -8.60
CA GLY A 110 0.95 -11.22 -9.11
C GLY A 110 0.66 -9.94 -8.33
N LEU A 111 1.13 -8.81 -8.87
CA LEU A 111 1.01 -7.50 -8.24
C LEU A 111 -0.44 -7.11 -7.91
N TRP A 112 -1.38 -7.50 -8.76
CA TRP A 112 -2.80 -7.15 -8.69
C TRP A 112 -3.66 -8.25 -8.06
N GLN A 113 -3.06 -9.37 -7.62
CA GLN A 113 -3.75 -10.53 -7.06
C GLN A 113 -4.97 -10.94 -7.90
N MET A 114 -4.75 -11.01 -9.23
CA MET A 114 -5.81 -11.33 -10.17
C MET A 114 -6.14 -12.83 -10.13
N MET A 115 -7.43 -13.15 -10.12
CA MET A 115 -7.91 -14.54 -10.21
C MET A 115 -7.69 -15.10 -11.61
N PRO A 116 -7.46 -16.43 -11.77
CA PRO A 116 -7.22 -17.04 -13.09
C PRO A 116 -8.33 -16.78 -14.12
N ALA A 117 -9.58 -16.82 -13.68
CA ALA A 117 -10.73 -16.58 -14.57
C ALA A 117 -10.74 -15.12 -15.08
N THR A 118 -10.55 -14.15 -14.17
CA THR A 118 -10.45 -12.72 -14.51
C THR A 118 -9.27 -12.47 -15.46
N ALA A 119 -8.11 -13.01 -15.16
CA ALA A 119 -6.93 -12.87 -16.00
C ALA A 119 -7.18 -13.33 -17.46
N LYS A 120 -7.81 -14.50 -17.62
CA LYS A 120 -8.16 -15.02 -18.94
C LYS A 120 -9.19 -14.17 -19.68
N MET A 121 -10.14 -13.54 -18.99
CA MET A 121 -11.12 -12.61 -19.60
C MET A 121 -10.42 -11.40 -20.23
N TYR A 122 -9.30 -10.95 -19.65
CA TYR A 122 -8.48 -9.83 -20.15
C TYR A 122 -7.26 -10.30 -20.94
N GLY A 123 -7.31 -11.50 -21.55
CA GLY A 123 -6.33 -12.00 -22.51
C GLY A 123 -5.01 -12.46 -21.92
N LEU A 124 -4.89 -12.60 -20.60
CA LEU A 124 -3.70 -13.15 -19.97
C LEU A 124 -3.66 -14.68 -20.09
N ARG A 125 -2.48 -15.21 -20.41
CA ARG A 125 -2.21 -16.63 -20.37
C ARG A 125 -2.04 -17.08 -18.92
N VAL A 126 -2.80 -18.12 -18.54
CA VAL A 126 -2.67 -18.77 -17.22
C VAL A 126 -2.86 -20.27 -17.45
N ASP A 127 -1.76 -20.99 -17.51
CA ASP A 127 -1.69 -22.44 -17.68
C ASP A 127 -0.46 -23.01 -16.95
N ASP A 128 -0.18 -24.32 -17.13
CA ASP A 128 0.91 -25.02 -16.44
C ASP A 128 2.32 -24.58 -16.91
N TYR A 129 2.41 -23.83 -18.01
CA TYR A 129 3.69 -23.41 -18.61
C TYR A 129 3.95 -21.91 -18.43
N ALA A 130 2.90 -21.10 -18.30
CA ALA A 130 3.02 -19.64 -18.17
C ALA A 130 1.87 -19.04 -17.36
N ASP A 131 2.23 -18.02 -16.56
CA ASP A 131 1.28 -17.24 -15.81
C ASP A 131 1.60 -15.74 -16.00
N ASP A 132 0.87 -15.11 -16.92
CA ASP A 132 1.05 -13.71 -17.28
C ASP A 132 0.66 -12.74 -16.14
N ARG A 133 -0.03 -13.21 -15.10
CA ARG A 133 -0.35 -12.43 -13.91
C ARG A 133 0.90 -12.03 -13.13
N ASN A 134 1.99 -12.79 -13.32
CA ASN A 134 3.30 -12.54 -12.71
C ASN A 134 4.19 -11.60 -13.55
N MET A 135 3.69 -11.15 -14.69
CA MET A 135 4.34 -10.17 -15.56
C MET A 135 3.76 -8.77 -15.30
N PRO A 136 4.51 -7.87 -14.64
CA PRO A 136 4.00 -6.56 -14.21
C PRO A 136 3.31 -5.78 -15.33
N GLU A 137 3.90 -5.75 -16.53
CA GLU A 137 3.38 -4.99 -17.66
C GLU A 137 2.06 -5.55 -18.19
N ARG A 138 1.94 -6.87 -18.30
CA ARG A 138 0.73 -7.53 -18.78
C ARG A 138 -0.39 -7.46 -17.75
N ALA A 139 -0.04 -7.78 -16.50
CA ALA A 139 -1.00 -7.74 -15.40
C ALA A 139 -1.55 -6.34 -15.15
N THR A 140 -0.71 -5.28 -15.28
CA THR A 140 -1.17 -3.90 -15.09
C THR A 140 -2.12 -3.46 -16.20
N LYS A 141 -1.88 -3.83 -17.45
CA LYS A 141 -2.82 -3.54 -18.56
C LYS A 141 -4.16 -4.23 -18.32
N ALA A 142 -4.14 -5.52 -17.99
CA ALA A 142 -5.35 -6.27 -17.69
C ALA A 142 -6.12 -5.70 -16.48
N ALA A 143 -5.41 -5.20 -15.46
CA ALA A 143 -6.03 -4.54 -14.31
C ALA A 143 -6.66 -3.19 -14.68
N ALA A 144 -6.05 -2.45 -15.60
CA ALA A 144 -6.59 -1.18 -16.08
C ALA A 144 -7.84 -1.37 -16.96
N GLU A 145 -7.97 -2.51 -17.64
CA GLU A 145 -9.15 -2.87 -18.44
C GLU A 145 -10.30 -3.43 -17.59
N HIS A 146 -9.99 -4.00 -16.42
CA HIS A 146 -10.96 -4.61 -15.48
C HIS A 146 -11.83 -3.57 -14.82
#